data_30466a45ab6ac13e7394801e38db3009
#
_entry.id   30466a45ab6ac13e7394801e38db3009
#
_cell.length_a   1.000
_cell.length_b   1.000
_cell.length_c   1.000
_cell.angle_alpha   90.00
_cell.angle_beta   90.00
_cell.angle_gamma   90.00
#
_symmetry.space_group_name_H-M   'P 1'
#
loop_
_entity.id
_entity.type
_entity.pdbx_description
1 polymer ?
#
loop_
_entity_poly.entity_id
_entity_poly.type
_entity_poly.pdbx_seq_one_letter_code
_entity_poly.pdbx_strand_id
1 'polypeptide(L)'
;LDGYTTANWTVFVNLIARECCLQGLGLEAIDANAATLKSGKEIDAIIDPLLIWDTKIDPTLLYGKVYKGGYQGLMDEARTEAFKKAVPASRQAGKISVVYGYGSLIPELRELYDVKVFFDLTPMKSMLRIRRGEYSNLGKERPGIINRTIRRCYYCDFECAVRNRHELWENNVPDWYVLDNDPQNLQLM
;
A
#
# COMPACT_ATOMS: atom_id res chain seq x y z
N LEU A 1 7.01 -3.52 -5.40
CA LEU A 1 6.26 -4.32 -4.43
C LEU A 1 4.95 -3.63 -4.09
N ASP A 2 3.82 -4.31 -4.30
CA ASP A 2 2.48 -3.87 -3.88
C ASP A 2 1.92 -4.86 -2.86
N GLY A 3 0.79 -4.58 -2.24
CA GLY A 3 0.21 -5.52 -1.31
C GLY A 3 -1.17 -5.16 -0.80
N TYR A 4 -1.81 -6.16 -0.19
CA TYR A 4 -3.05 -5.98 0.53
C TYR A 4 -2.83 -5.10 1.78
N THR A 5 -3.88 -4.47 2.28
CA THR A 5 -3.82 -3.60 3.50
C THR A 5 -3.06 -4.30 4.62
N THR A 6 -2.11 -3.62 5.21
CA THR A 6 -1.16 -4.08 6.24
C THR A 6 -0.04 -5.01 5.74
N ALA A 7 0.15 -5.17 4.43
CA ALA A 7 1.33 -5.88 3.91
C ALA A 7 2.62 -5.30 4.49
N ASN A 8 3.54 -6.18 4.89
CA ASN A 8 4.81 -5.80 5.48
C ASN A 8 5.97 -6.20 4.57
N TRP A 9 6.28 -5.34 3.63
CA TRP A 9 7.44 -5.54 2.73
C TRP A 9 8.79 -5.22 3.37
N THR A 10 8.85 -4.64 4.58
CA THR A 10 10.11 -4.27 5.22
C THR A 10 11.05 -5.47 5.39
N VAL A 11 10.53 -6.62 5.82
CA VAL A 11 11.33 -7.85 5.96
C VAL A 11 11.92 -8.25 4.61
N PHE A 12 11.11 -8.22 3.56
CA PHE A 12 11.52 -8.60 2.22
C PHE A 12 12.54 -7.63 1.62
N VAL A 13 12.33 -6.32 1.79
CA VAL A 13 13.30 -5.28 1.38
C VAL A 13 14.64 -5.48 2.09
N ASN A 14 14.62 -5.78 3.39
CA ASN A 14 15.84 -6.06 4.15
C ASN A 14 16.56 -7.35 3.67
N LEU A 15 15.81 -8.37 3.29
CA LEU A 15 16.40 -9.58 2.69
C LEU A 15 17.07 -9.28 1.35
N ILE A 16 16.39 -8.50 0.48
CA ILE A 16 16.98 -8.04 -0.79
C ILE A 16 18.22 -7.19 -0.52
N ALA A 17 18.19 -6.27 0.46
CA ALA A 17 19.32 -5.42 0.79
C ALA A 17 20.54 -6.24 1.22
N ARG A 18 20.32 -7.26 2.05
CA ARG A 18 21.36 -8.18 2.48
C ARG A 18 21.96 -8.93 1.29
N GLU A 19 21.13 -9.46 0.41
CA GLU A 19 21.57 -10.20 -0.77
C GLU A 19 22.33 -9.30 -1.75
N CYS A 20 21.83 -8.11 -2.00
CA CYS A 20 22.55 -7.12 -2.81
C CYS A 20 23.96 -6.83 -2.25
N CYS A 21 24.06 -6.65 -0.94
CA CYS A 21 25.35 -6.43 -0.28
C CYS A 21 26.31 -7.61 -0.51
N LEU A 22 25.84 -8.85 -0.39
CA LEU A 22 26.64 -10.05 -0.63
C LEU A 22 27.11 -10.16 -2.08
N GLN A 23 26.34 -9.66 -3.03
CA GLN A 23 26.64 -9.65 -4.46
C GLN A 23 27.41 -8.40 -4.91
N GLY A 24 27.74 -7.49 -4.00
CA GLY A 24 28.40 -6.23 -4.33
C GLY A 24 27.53 -5.24 -5.10
N LEU A 25 26.20 -5.37 -5.00
CA LEU A 25 25.21 -4.49 -5.63
C LEU A 25 24.72 -3.42 -4.64
N GLY A 26 24.45 -2.21 -5.16
CA GLY A 26 23.72 -1.18 -4.40
C GLY A 26 22.22 -1.47 -4.36
N LEU A 27 21.55 -1.04 -3.29
CA LEU A 27 20.09 -1.05 -3.20
C LEU A 27 19.58 0.37 -2.96
N GLU A 28 18.49 0.72 -3.66
CA GLU A 28 17.68 1.91 -3.37
C GLU A 28 16.25 1.48 -3.10
N ALA A 29 15.72 1.85 -1.93
CA ALA A 29 14.33 1.59 -1.56
C ALA A 29 13.50 2.87 -1.72
N ILE A 30 12.44 2.82 -2.50
CA ILE A 30 11.61 3.98 -2.86
C ILE A 30 10.17 3.74 -2.36
N ASP A 31 9.69 4.59 -1.46
CA ASP A 31 8.30 4.57 -1.00
C ASP A 31 7.39 5.26 -2.03
N ALA A 32 6.63 4.47 -2.79
CA ALA A 32 5.68 4.96 -3.77
C ALA A 32 4.55 5.79 -3.13
N ASN A 33 4.09 5.40 -1.94
CA ASN A 33 3.02 6.14 -1.25
C ASN A 33 3.49 7.53 -0.81
N ALA A 34 4.69 7.63 -0.24
CA ALA A 34 5.28 8.92 0.08
C ALA A 34 5.50 9.79 -1.17
N ALA A 35 5.76 9.19 -2.32
CA ALA A 35 6.02 9.90 -3.57
C ALA A 35 4.77 10.30 -4.35
N THR A 36 3.68 9.53 -4.29
CA THR A 36 2.52 9.70 -5.18
C THR A 36 1.22 10.10 -4.50
N LEU A 37 1.01 9.74 -3.22
CA LEU A 37 -0.24 10.07 -2.53
C LEU A 37 -0.39 11.58 -2.29
N LYS A 38 -1.63 12.04 -2.31
CA LYS A 38 -2.03 13.33 -1.77
C LYS A 38 -1.60 13.47 -0.31
N SER A 39 -1.49 14.68 0.19
CA SER A 39 -1.23 14.90 1.61
C SER A 39 -2.31 14.27 2.49
N GLY A 40 -1.97 13.93 3.73
CA GLY A 40 -2.93 13.35 4.66
C GLY A 40 -4.18 14.22 4.87
N LYS A 41 -4.04 15.55 4.81
CA LYS A 41 -5.17 16.49 4.91
C LYS A 41 -6.09 16.41 3.70
N GLU A 42 -5.54 16.29 2.50
CA GLU A 42 -6.33 16.16 1.27
C GLU A 42 -7.06 14.81 1.23
N ILE A 43 -6.39 13.73 1.67
CA ILE A 43 -7.02 12.42 1.78
C ILE A 43 -8.13 12.44 2.84
N ASP A 44 -7.93 13.11 3.98
CA ASP A 44 -8.97 13.30 4.98
C ASP A 44 -10.17 14.06 4.42
N ALA A 45 -9.94 15.13 3.65
CA ALA A 45 -11.00 15.88 3.02
C ALA A 45 -11.86 15.04 2.03
N ILE A 46 -11.28 14.00 1.45
CA ILE A 46 -11.98 13.05 0.58
C ILE A 46 -12.75 12.00 1.40
N ILE A 47 -12.14 11.46 2.46
CA ILE A 47 -12.66 10.29 3.18
C ILE A 47 -13.57 10.66 4.34
N ASP A 48 -13.25 11.70 5.12
CA ASP A 48 -14.03 12.06 6.31
C ASP A 48 -15.51 12.36 6.03
N PRO A 49 -15.88 13.00 4.89
CA PRO A 49 -17.29 13.20 4.54
C PRO A 49 -18.07 11.89 4.27
N LEU A 50 -17.38 10.79 4.03
CA LEU A 50 -18.00 9.47 3.83
C LEU A 50 -18.35 8.78 5.15
N LEU A 51 -17.80 9.26 6.27
CA LEU A 51 -17.92 8.64 7.58
C LEU A 51 -18.78 9.50 8.50
N ILE A 52 -19.68 8.88 9.25
CA ILE A 52 -20.52 9.61 10.26
C ILE A 52 -19.70 9.72 11.54
N TRP A 53 -19.27 10.92 11.90
CA TRP A 53 -18.46 11.16 13.10
C TRP A 53 -19.27 11.59 14.32
N ASP A 54 -20.58 11.89 14.14
CA ASP A 54 -21.47 12.25 15.24
C ASP A 54 -21.86 10.99 16.04
N THR A 55 -21.33 10.87 17.24
CA THR A 55 -21.62 9.75 18.16
C THR A 55 -23.05 9.73 18.66
N LYS A 56 -23.84 10.80 18.48
CA LYS A 56 -25.28 10.80 18.76
C LYS A 56 -26.07 10.06 17.68
N ILE A 57 -25.58 10.15 16.43
CA ILE A 57 -26.17 9.45 15.27
C ILE A 57 -25.61 8.04 15.15
N ASP A 58 -24.31 7.88 15.37
CA ASP A 58 -23.59 6.62 15.27
C ASP A 58 -22.68 6.38 16.49
N PRO A 59 -23.26 5.97 17.63
CA PRO A 59 -22.52 5.80 18.88
C PRO A 59 -21.44 4.72 18.81
N THR A 60 -21.57 3.78 17.89
CA THR A 60 -20.63 2.68 17.69
C THR A 60 -19.62 2.95 16.58
N LEU A 61 -19.77 4.07 15.88
CA LEU A 61 -18.95 4.45 14.73
C LEU A 61 -18.91 3.36 13.64
N LEU A 62 -20.06 2.76 13.31
CA LEU A 62 -20.19 1.69 12.32
C LEU A 62 -20.57 2.17 10.93
N TYR A 63 -21.28 3.31 10.82
CA TYR A 63 -21.87 3.71 9.55
C TYR A 63 -20.95 4.61 8.73
N GLY A 64 -21.02 4.44 7.40
CA GLY A 64 -20.29 5.23 6.42
C GLY A 64 -20.69 4.87 4.99
N LYS A 65 -20.11 5.58 4.04
CA LYS A 65 -20.22 5.28 2.61
C LYS A 65 -18.89 4.74 2.10
N VAL A 66 -18.96 3.69 1.29
CA VAL A 66 -17.77 3.10 0.68
C VAL A 66 -17.13 4.09 -0.29
N TYR A 67 -15.82 4.28 -0.14
CA TYR A 67 -15.01 5.05 -1.08
C TYR A 67 -14.84 4.26 -2.38
N LYS A 68 -15.12 4.91 -3.52
CA LYS A 68 -15.12 4.24 -4.83
C LYS A 68 -13.94 4.62 -5.74
N GLY A 69 -13.10 5.56 -5.33
CA GLY A 69 -12.04 6.13 -6.17
C GLY A 69 -10.79 5.25 -6.33
N GLY A 70 -10.66 4.14 -5.61
CA GLY A 70 -9.46 3.32 -5.65
C GLY A 70 -8.20 4.08 -5.17
N TYR A 71 -7.03 3.50 -5.38
CA TYR A 71 -5.76 4.19 -5.07
C TYR A 71 -5.56 5.42 -5.94
N GLN A 72 -5.97 5.38 -7.21
CA GLN A 72 -5.84 6.47 -8.18
C GLN A 72 -6.48 7.78 -7.66
N GLY A 73 -7.67 7.68 -7.07
CA GLY A 73 -8.36 8.86 -6.52
C GLY A 73 -7.66 9.50 -5.30
N LEU A 74 -6.76 8.77 -4.65
CA LEU A 74 -5.96 9.24 -3.52
C LEU A 74 -4.56 9.72 -3.94
N MET A 75 -4.17 9.53 -5.20
CA MET A 75 -2.90 10.01 -5.74
C MET A 75 -3.00 11.47 -6.19
N ASP A 76 -1.89 12.18 -6.05
CA ASP A 76 -1.66 13.50 -6.62
C ASP A 76 -1.12 13.34 -8.04
N GLU A 77 -1.75 13.96 -9.02
CA GLU A 77 -1.41 13.81 -10.44
C GLU A 77 0.01 14.32 -10.73
N ALA A 78 0.35 15.52 -10.24
CA ALA A 78 1.65 16.13 -10.50
C ALA A 78 2.80 15.30 -9.88
N ARG A 79 2.58 14.83 -8.64
CA ARG A 79 3.56 13.96 -7.96
C ARG A 79 3.67 12.61 -8.63
N THR A 80 2.58 12.03 -9.11
CA THR A 80 2.57 10.77 -9.84
C THR A 80 3.33 10.89 -11.15
N GLU A 81 3.14 11.97 -11.90
CA GLU A 81 3.89 12.24 -13.13
C GLU A 81 5.40 12.49 -12.87
N ALA A 82 5.73 13.16 -11.78
CA ALA A 82 7.13 13.32 -11.36
C ALA A 82 7.75 11.96 -10.99
N PHE A 83 7.02 11.11 -10.27
CA PHE A 83 7.44 9.77 -9.91
C PHE A 83 7.68 8.87 -11.14
N LYS A 84 6.78 8.90 -12.13
CA LYS A 84 6.94 8.17 -13.41
C LYS A 84 8.23 8.53 -14.14
N LYS A 85 8.69 9.76 -14.01
CA LYS A 85 9.97 10.21 -14.61
C LYS A 85 11.17 9.82 -13.75
N ALA A 86 11.02 9.88 -12.43
CA ALA A 86 12.10 9.62 -11.48
C ALA A 86 12.52 8.14 -11.43
N VAL A 87 11.57 7.21 -11.46
CA VAL A 87 11.84 5.76 -11.36
C VAL A 87 12.74 5.26 -12.49
N PRO A 88 12.46 5.49 -13.77
CA PRO A 88 13.40 5.11 -14.84
C PRO A 88 14.75 5.82 -14.77
N ALA A 89 14.77 7.08 -14.34
CA ALA A 89 16.00 7.86 -14.20
C ALA A 89 16.89 7.36 -13.05
N SER A 90 16.34 6.66 -12.06
CA SER A 90 17.10 6.07 -10.94
C SER A 90 17.86 4.80 -11.33
N ARG A 91 17.58 4.24 -12.49
CA ARG A 91 18.25 3.01 -12.97
C ARG A 91 19.73 3.24 -13.22
N GLN A 92 20.56 2.49 -12.51
CA GLN A 92 22.02 2.56 -12.61
C GLN A 92 22.62 1.15 -12.65
N ALA A 93 23.68 0.96 -13.41
CA ALA A 93 24.42 -0.30 -13.43
C ALA A 93 24.96 -0.64 -12.02
N GLY A 94 24.80 -1.88 -11.60
CA GLY A 94 25.23 -2.34 -10.27
C GLY A 94 24.30 -1.92 -9.13
N LYS A 95 23.11 -1.41 -9.43
CA LYS A 95 22.12 -0.98 -8.42
C LYS A 95 20.74 -1.57 -8.70
N ILE A 96 20.07 -2.03 -7.66
CA ILE A 96 18.69 -2.48 -7.69
C ILE A 96 17.82 -1.40 -7.03
N SER A 97 16.77 -0.94 -7.71
CA SER A 97 15.77 -0.05 -7.15
C SER A 97 14.53 -0.86 -6.77
N VAL A 98 14.17 -0.86 -5.50
CA VAL A 98 12.97 -1.51 -4.97
C VAL A 98 11.93 -0.45 -4.66
N VAL A 99 10.90 -0.38 -5.49
CA VAL A 99 9.72 0.46 -5.24
C VAL A 99 8.71 -0.35 -4.43
N TYR A 100 8.18 0.23 -3.36
CA TYR A 100 7.17 -0.40 -2.53
C TYR A 100 6.07 0.59 -2.13
N GLY A 101 4.85 0.10 -1.95
CA GLY A 101 3.71 0.91 -1.52
C GLY A 101 2.38 0.37 -2.01
N TYR A 102 1.29 0.72 -1.33
CA TYR A 102 -0.06 0.36 -1.74
C TYR A 102 -0.43 1.04 -3.05
N GLY A 103 -0.90 0.26 -4.02
CA GLY A 103 -1.24 0.75 -5.35
C GLY A 103 -0.02 1.01 -6.24
N SER A 104 1.16 0.50 -5.92
CA SER A 104 2.33 0.63 -6.79
C SER A 104 2.19 -0.14 -8.10
N LEU A 105 1.33 -1.16 -8.17
CA LEU A 105 1.05 -1.96 -9.36
C LEU A 105 -0.24 -1.57 -10.10
N ILE A 106 -0.84 -0.41 -9.82
CA ILE A 106 -1.96 0.09 -10.62
C ILE A 106 -1.55 0.29 -12.09
N PRO A 107 -2.52 0.29 -13.05
CA PRO A 107 -2.20 0.39 -14.47
C PRO A 107 -1.26 1.54 -14.85
N GLU A 108 -1.37 2.66 -14.17
CA GLU A 108 -0.59 3.86 -14.44
C GLU A 108 0.89 3.76 -14.05
N LEU A 109 1.25 2.79 -13.17
CA LEU A 109 2.59 2.67 -12.60
C LEU A 109 3.29 1.34 -12.93
N ARG A 110 2.56 0.26 -13.12
CA ARG A 110 3.10 -1.11 -13.22
C ARG A 110 4.10 -1.32 -14.35
N GLU A 111 3.99 -0.54 -15.42
CA GLU A 111 4.92 -0.63 -16.56
C GLU A 111 6.30 0.01 -16.29
N LEU A 112 6.46 0.65 -15.13
CA LEU A 112 7.75 1.18 -14.68
C LEU A 112 8.68 0.09 -14.14
N TYR A 113 8.17 -1.11 -13.87
CA TYR A 113 8.88 -2.14 -13.12
C TYR A 113 9.17 -3.37 -13.96
N ASP A 114 10.38 -3.88 -13.83
CA ASP A 114 10.84 -5.09 -14.52
C ASP A 114 10.33 -6.36 -13.83
N VAL A 115 10.17 -6.32 -12.50
CA VAL A 115 9.63 -7.42 -11.67
C VAL A 115 8.54 -6.88 -10.77
N LYS A 116 7.40 -7.55 -10.77
CA LYS A 116 6.19 -7.17 -10.05
C LYS A 116 5.85 -8.22 -9.00
N VAL A 117 5.83 -7.82 -7.73
CA VAL A 117 5.57 -8.71 -6.60
C VAL A 117 4.40 -8.18 -5.80
N PHE A 118 3.42 -9.03 -5.52
CA PHE A 118 2.26 -8.69 -4.69
C PHE A 118 2.29 -9.45 -3.37
N PHE A 119 2.18 -8.72 -2.27
CA PHE A 119 2.09 -9.28 -0.91
C PHE A 119 0.64 -9.46 -0.53
N ASP A 120 0.19 -10.71 -0.47
CA ASP A 120 -1.16 -11.03 -0.06
C ASP A 120 -1.22 -11.58 1.37
N LEU A 121 -2.28 -11.24 2.06
CA LEU A 121 -2.59 -11.75 3.38
C LEU A 121 -4.11 -11.79 3.58
N THR A 122 -4.55 -12.64 4.52
CA THR A 122 -5.97 -12.75 4.79
C THR A 122 -6.52 -11.49 5.47
N PRO A 123 -7.79 -11.11 5.21
CA PRO A 123 -8.42 -9.98 5.88
C PRO A 123 -8.38 -10.08 7.41
N MET A 124 -8.44 -11.32 7.95
CA MET A 124 -8.32 -11.56 9.38
C MET A 124 -6.93 -11.18 9.92
N LYS A 125 -5.86 -11.55 9.21
CA LYS A 125 -4.49 -11.17 9.61
C LYS A 125 -4.29 -9.66 9.52
N SER A 126 -4.81 -9.03 8.46
CA SER A 126 -4.80 -7.58 8.32
C SER A 126 -5.50 -6.90 9.51
N MET A 127 -6.70 -7.37 9.89
CA MET A 127 -7.43 -6.85 11.04
C MET A 127 -6.66 -7.01 12.35
N LEU A 128 -5.99 -8.14 12.56
CA LEU A 128 -5.17 -8.36 13.76
C LEU A 128 -3.98 -7.39 13.83
N ARG A 129 -3.32 -7.11 12.71
CA ARG A 129 -2.25 -6.10 12.63
C ARG A 129 -2.77 -4.69 12.96
N ILE A 130 -3.93 -4.31 12.41
CA ILE A 130 -4.57 -3.03 12.72
C ILE A 130 -4.86 -2.92 14.23
N ARG A 131 -5.42 -3.96 14.84
CA ARG A 131 -5.72 -3.99 16.28
C ARG A 131 -4.47 -3.86 17.17
N ARG A 132 -3.32 -4.30 16.69
CA ARG A 132 -2.03 -4.14 17.38
C ARG A 132 -1.41 -2.76 17.16
N GLY A 133 -2.03 -1.89 16.35
CA GLY A 133 -1.48 -0.58 16.03
C GLY A 133 -0.32 -0.64 15.03
N GLU A 134 -0.22 -1.69 14.25
CA GLU A 134 0.85 -1.90 13.26
C GLU A 134 0.53 -1.26 11.90
N TYR A 135 -0.57 -0.52 11.81
CA TYR A 135 -1.03 0.09 10.56
C TYR A 135 -1.51 1.53 10.75
N SER A 136 -1.07 2.38 9.85
CA SER A 136 -1.59 3.73 9.66
C SER A 136 -2.45 3.78 8.40
N ASN A 137 -3.67 4.35 8.49
CA ASN A 137 -4.50 4.55 7.31
C ASN A 137 -3.76 5.33 6.22
N LEU A 138 -4.15 5.12 4.97
CA LEU A 138 -3.58 5.83 3.82
C LEU A 138 -3.49 7.34 4.06
N GLY A 139 -2.31 7.91 3.84
CA GLY A 139 -2.00 9.32 4.10
C GLY A 139 -1.77 9.69 5.57
N LYS A 140 -1.77 8.74 6.50
CA LYS A 140 -1.43 8.98 7.91
C LYS A 140 0.00 8.52 8.23
N GLU A 141 0.74 9.34 8.95
CA GLU A 141 2.11 9.04 9.39
C GLU A 141 2.15 8.05 10.56
N ARG A 142 1.09 7.99 11.36
CA ARG A 142 1.02 7.18 12.59
C ARG A 142 -0.34 6.52 12.74
N PRO A 143 -0.40 5.35 13.40
CA PRO A 143 -1.66 4.73 13.78
C PRO A 143 -2.51 5.69 14.62
N GLY A 144 -3.79 5.78 14.28
CA GLY A 144 -4.77 6.55 15.03
C GLY A 144 -5.43 5.74 16.14
N ILE A 145 -6.54 6.27 16.69
CA ILE A 145 -7.41 5.53 17.61
C ILE A 145 -7.95 4.29 16.88
N ILE A 146 -7.78 3.11 17.45
CA ILE A 146 -8.02 1.81 16.82
C ILE A 146 -9.40 1.74 16.15
N ASN A 147 -10.48 2.10 16.85
CA ASN A 147 -11.84 2.05 16.29
C ASN A 147 -12.01 2.98 15.07
N ARG A 148 -11.40 4.15 15.08
CA ARG A 148 -11.41 5.08 13.93
C ARG A 148 -10.59 4.55 12.78
N THR A 149 -9.41 3.97 13.07
CA THR A 149 -8.55 3.33 12.08
C THR A 149 -9.28 2.17 11.39
N ILE A 150 -9.87 1.26 12.17
CA ILE A 150 -10.65 0.12 11.67
C ILE A 150 -11.79 0.59 10.77
N ARG A 151 -12.58 1.57 11.24
CA ARG A 151 -13.69 2.10 10.46
C ARG A 151 -13.25 2.65 9.11
N ARG A 152 -12.18 3.46 9.10
CA ARG A 152 -11.63 4.00 7.85
C ARG A 152 -11.11 2.88 6.94
N CYS A 153 -10.52 1.82 7.49
CA CYS A 153 -10.14 0.64 6.73
C CYS A 153 -11.34 0.02 6.01
N TYR A 154 -12.47 -0.18 6.69
CA TYR A 154 -13.66 -0.78 6.08
C TYR A 154 -14.24 0.03 4.92
N TYR A 155 -14.21 1.36 5.01
CA TYR A 155 -14.84 2.21 4.00
C TYR A 155 -13.87 2.75 2.94
N CYS A 156 -12.57 2.62 3.13
CA CYS A 156 -11.56 3.13 2.22
C CYS A 156 -10.44 2.13 1.96
N ASP A 157 -9.59 1.84 2.95
CA ASP A 157 -8.31 1.18 2.71
C ASP A 157 -8.49 -0.26 2.21
N PHE A 158 -9.43 -1.03 2.80
CA PHE A 158 -9.78 -2.37 2.33
C PHE A 158 -10.44 -2.36 0.96
N GLU A 159 -11.28 -1.37 0.68
CA GLU A 159 -11.91 -1.24 -0.63
C GLU A 159 -10.89 -0.97 -1.73
N CYS A 160 -9.93 -0.07 -1.47
CA CYS A 160 -8.82 0.16 -2.39
C CYS A 160 -8.01 -1.12 -2.62
N ALA A 161 -7.65 -1.82 -1.53
CA ALA A 161 -6.84 -3.02 -1.60
C ALA A 161 -7.56 -4.19 -2.30
N VAL A 162 -8.85 -4.40 -2.02
CA VAL A 162 -9.64 -5.47 -2.66
C VAL A 162 -9.78 -5.22 -4.15
N ARG A 163 -10.08 -3.99 -4.57
CA ARG A 163 -10.20 -3.64 -6.00
C ARG A 163 -8.88 -3.78 -6.72
N ASN A 164 -7.79 -3.29 -6.13
CA ASN A 164 -6.46 -3.42 -6.70
C ASN A 164 -6.08 -4.90 -6.84
N ARG A 165 -6.27 -5.71 -5.79
CA ARG A 165 -6.02 -7.15 -5.82
C ARG A 165 -6.82 -7.84 -6.93
N HIS A 166 -8.10 -7.53 -7.06
CA HIS A 166 -8.97 -8.10 -8.09
C HIS A 166 -8.48 -7.75 -9.50
N GLU A 167 -8.16 -6.48 -9.73
CA GLU A 167 -7.61 -6.01 -11.01
C GLU A 167 -6.29 -6.71 -11.35
N LEU A 168 -5.38 -6.84 -10.38
CA LEU A 168 -4.10 -7.51 -10.57
C LEU A 168 -4.27 -9.00 -10.91
N TRP A 169 -5.22 -9.69 -10.27
CA TRP A 169 -5.54 -11.09 -10.54
C TRP A 169 -6.16 -11.27 -11.93
N GLU A 170 -7.16 -10.50 -12.28
CA GLU A 170 -7.86 -10.59 -13.57
C GLU A 170 -6.92 -10.36 -14.76
N ASN A 171 -5.93 -9.48 -14.58
CA ASN A 171 -4.98 -9.15 -15.63
C ASN A 171 -3.64 -9.92 -15.52
N ASN A 172 -3.52 -10.83 -14.58
CA ASN A 172 -2.31 -11.64 -14.33
C ASN A 172 -1.02 -10.78 -14.26
N VAL A 173 -1.08 -9.68 -13.47
CA VAL A 173 -0.04 -8.64 -13.43
C VAL A 173 1.20 -9.03 -12.62
N PRO A 174 1.09 -9.58 -11.40
CA PRO A 174 2.27 -9.93 -10.60
C PRO A 174 3.02 -11.14 -11.17
N ASP A 175 4.34 -11.02 -11.24
CA ASP A 175 5.23 -12.15 -11.54
C ASP A 175 5.31 -13.11 -10.35
N TRP A 176 5.15 -12.58 -9.12
CA TRP A 176 5.24 -13.34 -7.89
C TRP A 176 4.20 -12.89 -6.86
N TYR A 177 3.62 -13.87 -6.17
CA TYR A 177 2.79 -13.66 -4.98
C TYR A 177 3.54 -14.08 -3.74
N VAL A 178 3.56 -13.19 -2.73
CA VAL A 178 4.13 -13.47 -1.41
C VAL A 178 3.01 -13.56 -0.39
N LEU A 179 2.83 -14.72 0.26
CA LEU A 179 1.88 -14.83 1.37
C LEU A 179 2.50 -14.27 2.64
N ASP A 180 2.00 -13.12 3.10
CA ASP A 180 2.45 -12.37 4.27
C ASP A 180 1.56 -12.60 5.50
N ASN A 181 1.02 -13.80 5.66
CA ASN A 181 0.25 -14.15 6.85
C ASN A 181 1.12 -14.30 8.10
N ASP A 182 2.38 -14.66 7.92
CA ASP A 182 3.41 -14.75 8.96
C ASP A 182 4.69 -14.08 8.44
N PRO A 183 5.06 -12.89 8.96
CA PRO A 183 6.24 -12.17 8.51
C PRO A 183 7.57 -12.93 8.73
N GLN A 184 7.58 -13.91 9.64
CA GLN A 184 8.76 -14.75 9.89
C GLN A 184 8.83 -15.95 8.94
N ASN A 185 7.75 -16.23 8.22
CA ASN A 185 7.64 -17.37 7.31
C ASN A 185 6.91 -16.95 6.03
N LEU A 186 7.53 -16.08 5.24
CA LEU A 186 7.00 -15.64 3.96
C LEU A 186 7.01 -16.82 2.97
N GLN A 187 5.88 -17.03 2.30
CA GLN A 187 5.74 -18.07 1.28
C GLN A 187 5.63 -17.43 -0.09
N LEU A 188 6.44 -17.88 -1.03
CA LEU A 188 6.45 -17.44 -2.41
C LEU A 188 5.62 -18.41 -3.26
N MET A 189 4.73 -17.87 -4.09
CA MET A 189 3.95 -18.62 -5.09
C MET A 189 4.15 -18.03 -6.48
#